data_5f50ba9fba78d1df4d658670a296a363
#
_entry.id   5f50ba9fba78d1df4d658670a296a363
#
_cell.length_a   1.000
_cell.length_b   1.000
_cell.length_c   1.000
_cell.angle_alpha   90.00
_cell.angle_beta   90.00
_cell.angle_gamma   90.00
#
_symmetry.space_group_name_H-M   'P 1'
#
loop_
_entity.id
_entity.type
_entity.pdbx_description
1 polymer ?
#
loop_
_entity_poly.entity_id
_entity_poly.type
_entity_poly.pdbx_seq_one_letter_code
_entity_poly.pdbx_strand_id
1 'polypeptide(L)'
;MLRILKHLRWKEWLLVAACVVLIVGQVQLDLALPDYMSEITRLVQTEGSQMSDILLAGGKMLLCALGSMLLTVCTTFFTAQIASRFSARLRGEMYRKVVGFSNEEINRFSTASLITRTTNDISQLQMFFSFGMQSLIKAPIMAFIAVGKISTKSWEWSLLTGGVIAFVCVLLVFIMLYAVPRMKKMQTLTDNLNRITRENLTGLQVVRAYNAENYQEGKFAKANEEMTRNSQQANIAMSVMNPGMNLAMNGLTLGIYWIGAALISAIAVTSPAAMMERIGLFSDMVVFMQYAMQVIM
;
A
#
# COMPACT_ATOMS: atom_id res chain seq x y z
N MET A 1 8.72 12.61 10.51
CA MET A 1 7.55 12.91 9.69
C MET A 1 6.75 14.11 10.21
N LEU A 2 6.28 14.13 11.45
CA LEU A 2 5.51 15.27 12.02
C LEU A 2 6.21 16.63 11.95
N ARG A 3 7.56 16.67 12.02
CA ARG A 3 8.32 17.92 11.88
C ARG A 3 8.27 18.52 10.47
N ILE A 4 8.13 17.68 9.45
CA ILE A 4 8.05 18.10 8.05
C ILE A 4 6.68 18.74 7.75
N LEU A 5 5.60 18.22 8.37
CA LEU A 5 4.25 18.78 8.26
C LEU A 5 4.13 20.20 8.84
N LYS A 6 5.00 20.59 9.79
CA LYS A 6 5.05 21.97 10.32
C LYS A 6 5.48 23.02 9.29
N HIS A 7 6.13 22.61 8.20
CA HIS A 7 6.56 23.51 7.13
C HIS A 7 5.47 23.73 6.06
N LEU A 8 4.31 23.09 6.20
CA LEU A 8 3.15 23.35 5.33
C LEU A 8 2.51 24.70 5.66
N ARG A 9 2.24 25.51 4.63
CA ARG A 9 1.51 26.79 4.76
C ARG A 9 0.03 26.55 4.93
N TRP A 10 -0.68 27.53 5.48
CA TRP A 10 -2.14 27.49 5.65
C TRP A 10 -2.90 27.10 4.36
N LYS A 11 -2.49 27.63 3.20
CA LYS A 11 -3.08 27.28 1.89
C LYS A 11 -2.89 25.79 1.51
N GLU A 12 -1.79 25.19 1.92
CA GLU A 12 -1.50 23.76 1.68
C GLU A 12 -2.34 22.89 2.62
N TRP A 13 -2.58 23.33 3.84
CA TRP A 13 -3.51 22.67 4.76
C TRP A 13 -4.95 22.68 4.26
N LEU A 14 -5.41 23.75 3.61
CA LEU A 14 -6.71 23.78 2.93
C LEU A 14 -6.78 22.76 1.77
N LEU A 15 -5.71 22.63 1.00
CA LEU A 15 -5.63 21.60 -0.05
C LEU A 15 -5.61 20.17 0.53
N VAL A 16 -4.91 19.95 1.64
CA VAL A 16 -4.94 18.66 2.34
C VAL A 16 -6.35 18.35 2.85
N ALA A 17 -7.04 19.32 3.45
CA ALA A 17 -8.42 19.16 3.88
C ALA A 17 -9.36 18.85 2.70
N ALA A 18 -9.18 19.53 1.56
CA ALA A 18 -9.92 19.23 0.34
C ALA A 18 -9.63 17.81 -0.15
N CYS A 19 -8.35 17.34 -0.14
CA CYS A 19 -8.00 15.97 -0.47
C CYS A 19 -8.69 14.96 0.45
N VAL A 20 -8.76 15.22 1.75
CA VAL A 20 -9.45 14.33 2.70
C VAL A 20 -10.94 14.22 2.35
N VAL A 21 -11.60 15.33 2.07
CA VAL A 21 -13.03 15.33 1.67
C VAL A 21 -13.24 14.55 0.37
N LEU A 22 -12.38 14.76 -0.64
CA LEU A 22 -12.44 14.04 -1.90
C LEU A 22 -12.20 12.54 -1.72
N ILE A 23 -11.25 12.15 -0.86
CA ILE A 23 -10.97 10.74 -0.54
C ILE A 23 -12.16 10.11 0.18
N VAL A 24 -12.79 10.80 1.13
CA VAL A 24 -14.01 10.29 1.80
C VAL A 24 -15.11 10.07 0.77
N GLY A 25 -15.34 11.04 -0.12
CA GLY A 25 -16.31 10.88 -1.22
C GLY A 25 -15.98 9.72 -2.15
N GLN A 26 -14.71 9.58 -2.52
CA GLN A 26 -14.22 8.45 -3.33
C GLN A 26 -14.48 7.11 -2.64
N VAL A 27 -14.13 6.98 -1.36
CA VAL A 27 -14.32 5.73 -0.59
C VAL A 27 -15.81 5.39 -0.47
N GLN A 28 -16.68 6.39 -0.29
CA GLN A 28 -18.14 6.15 -0.27
C GLN A 28 -18.65 5.62 -1.61
N LEU A 29 -18.17 6.16 -2.73
CA LEU A 29 -18.55 5.67 -4.06
C LEU A 29 -17.96 4.27 -4.32
N ASP A 30 -16.70 4.02 -3.95
CA ASP A 30 -16.05 2.70 -4.08
C ASP A 30 -16.83 1.63 -3.29
N LEU A 31 -17.31 1.97 -2.08
CA LEU A 31 -18.10 1.06 -1.23
C LEU A 31 -19.59 1.00 -1.61
N ALA A 32 -20.07 1.87 -2.48
CA ALA A 32 -21.41 1.76 -3.04
C ALA A 32 -21.49 0.79 -4.22
N LEU A 33 -20.36 0.52 -4.90
CA LEU A 33 -20.33 -0.41 -6.04
C LEU A 33 -20.79 -1.84 -5.67
N PRO A 34 -20.30 -2.46 -4.57
CA PRO A 34 -20.81 -3.74 -4.12
C PRO A 34 -22.32 -3.73 -3.77
N ASP A 35 -22.83 -2.62 -3.21
CA ASP A 35 -24.25 -2.52 -2.89
C ASP A 35 -25.13 -2.59 -4.15
N TYR A 36 -24.74 -1.86 -5.22
CA TYR A 36 -25.45 -1.96 -6.52
C TYR A 36 -25.29 -3.34 -7.18
N MET A 37 -24.12 -3.98 -7.03
CA MET A 37 -23.92 -5.35 -7.51
C MET A 37 -24.87 -6.32 -6.82
N SER A 38 -25.10 -6.16 -5.52
CA SER A 38 -26.08 -6.91 -4.75
C SER A 38 -27.50 -6.68 -5.28
N GLU A 39 -27.87 -5.42 -5.52
CA GLU A 39 -29.19 -5.06 -6.05
C GLU A 39 -29.43 -5.72 -7.40
N ILE A 40 -28.45 -5.68 -8.30
CA ILE A 40 -28.52 -6.36 -9.61
C ILE A 40 -28.67 -7.86 -9.43
N THR A 41 -27.86 -8.48 -8.56
CA THR A 41 -27.92 -9.93 -8.28
C THR A 41 -29.31 -10.34 -7.79
N ARG A 42 -29.88 -9.56 -6.87
CA ARG A 42 -31.24 -9.78 -6.35
C ARG A 42 -32.31 -9.67 -7.45
N LEU A 43 -32.23 -8.61 -8.28
CA LEU A 43 -33.16 -8.39 -9.37
C LEU A 43 -33.11 -9.53 -10.40
N VAL A 44 -31.94 -10.03 -10.76
CA VAL A 44 -31.75 -11.13 -11.70
C VAL A 44 -32.33 -12.45 -11.17
N GLN A 45 -32.31 -12.68 -9.85
CA GLN A 45 -32.80 -13.91 -9.20
C GLN A 45 -34.28 -13.84 -8.85
N THR A 46 -34.90 -12.65 -8.91
CA THR A 46 -36.34 -12.47 -8.57
C THR A 46 -37.18 -12.63 -9.83
N GLU A 47 -38.10 -13.62 -9.84
CA GLU A 47 -39.05 -13.80 -10.93
C GLU A 47 -39.97 -12.59 -11.09
N GLY A 48 -40.08 -12.06 -12.31
CA GLY A 48 -40.91 -10.89 -12.62
C GLY A 48 -40.16 -9.53 -12.61
N SER A 49 -38.86 -9.51 -12.36
CA SER A 49 -38.05 -8.30 -12.49
C SER A 49 -37.99 -7.83 -13.94
N GLN A 50 -38.18 -6.51 -14.13
CA GLN A 50 -38.08 -5.93 -15.47
C GLN A 50 -36.62 -5.65 -15.84
N MET A 51 -36.29 -5.82 -17.13
CA MET A 51 -34.94 -5.49 -17.65
C MET A 51 -34.59 -4.00 -17.42
N SER A 52 -35.60 -3.14 -17.40
CA SER A 52 -35.44 -1.70 -17.10
C SER A 52 -34.82 -1.44 -15.71
N ASP A 53 -35.21 -2.23 -14.69
CA ASP A 53 -34.73 -2.06 -13.32
C ASP A 53 -33.27 -2.49 -13.20
N ILE A 54 -32.90 -3.57 -13.88
CA ILE A 54 -31.50 -4.06 -13.97
C ILE A 54 -30.62 -3.04 -14.67
N LEU A 55 -31.08 -2.47 -15.80
CA LEU A 55 -30.36 -1.45 -16.54
C LEU A 55 -30.22 -0.16 -15.72
N LEU A 56 -31.23 0.20 -14.95
CA LEU A 56 -31.18 1.40 -14.08
C LEU A 56 -30.19 1.21 -12.92
N ALA A 57 -30.17 0.05 -12.28
CA ALA A 57 -29.17 -0.27 -11.25
C ALA A 57 -27.75 -0.31 -11.82
N GLY A 58 -27.55 -0.91 -13.00
CA GLY A 58 -26.28 -0.89 -13.74
C GLY A 58 -25.85 0.51 -14.12
N GLY A 59 -26.77 1.36 -14.56
CA GLY A 59 -26.52 2.77 -14.84
C GLY A 59 -26.05 3.56 -13.60
N LYS A 60 -26.69 3.36 -12.44
CA LYS A 60 -26.26 3.95 -11.17
C LYS A 60 -24.86 3.47 -10.78
N MET A 61 -24.59 2.17 -10.91
CA MET A 61 -23.26 1.60 -10.65
C MET A 61 -22.19 2.22 -11.56
N LEU A 62 -22.48 2.41 -12.85
CA LEU A 62 -21.57 3.08 -13.79
C LEU A 62 -21.31 4.54 -13.39
N LEU A 63 -22.35 5.28 -12.98
CA LEU A 63 -22.21 6.65 -12.50
C LEU A 63 -21.35 6.73 -11.23
N CYS A 64 -21.50 5.80 -10.29
CA CYS A 64 -20.65 5.71 -9.12
C CYS A 64 -19.18 5.43 -9.49
N ALA A 65 -18.93 4.52 -10.44
CA ALA A 65 -17.59 4.21 -10.92
C ALA A 65 -16.93 5.42 -11.61
N LEU A 66 -17.65 6.12 -12.48
CA LEU A 66 -17.18 7.35 -13.11
C LEU A 66 -16.96 8.48 -12.09
N GLY A 67 -17.84 8.61 -11.10
CA GLY A 67 -17.69 9.55 -10.00
C GLY A 67 -16.42 9.26 -9.16
N SER A 68 -16.19 8.01 -8.80
CA SER A 68 -14.97 7.58 -8.09
C SER A 68 -13.71 7.86 -8.91
N MET A 69 -13.74 7.57 -10.21
CA MET A 69 -12.64 7.91 -11.13
C MET A 69 -12.34 9.41 -11.13
N LEU A 70 -13.36 10.26 -11.27
CA LEU A 70 -13.18 11.71 -11.25
C LEU A 70 -12.59 12.20 -9.92
N LEU A 71 -13.11 11.71 -8.79
CA LEU A 71 -12.57 12.05 -7.47
C LEU A 71 -11.12 11.59 -7.31
N THR A 72 -10.75 10.44 -7.85
CA THR A 72 -9.37 9.94 -7.85
C THR A 72 -8.45 10.88 -8.64
N VAL A 73 -8.86 11.29 -9.84
CA VAL A 73 -8.09 12.23 -10.68
C VAL A 73 -7.92 13.57 -9.97
N CYS A 74 -9.00 14.12 -9.41
CA CYS A 74 -8.94 15.38 -8.65
C CYS A 74 -8.01 15.27 -7.43
N THR A 75 -8.11 14.18 -6.66
CA THR A 75 -7.27 13.95 -5.48
C THR A 75 -5.81 13.85 -5.89
N THR A 76 -5.50 13.09 -6.94
CA THR A 76 -4.13 12.95 -7.46
C THR A 76 -3.57 14.28 -7.93
N PHE A 77 -4.36 15.09 -8.63
CA PHE A 77 -3.97 16.43 -9.07
C PHE A 77 -3.63 17.35 -7.88
N PHE A 78 -4.49 17.42 -6.86
CA PHE A 78 -4.23 18.25 -5.69
C PHE A 78 -3.02 17.75 -4.89
N THR A 79 -2.87 16.42 -4.73
CA THR A 79 -1.72 15.83 -4.05
C THR A 79 -0.42 16.14 -4.77
N ALA A 80 -0.39 16.01 -6.10
CA ALA A 80 0.77 16.38 -6.92
C ALA A 80 1.10 17.87 -6.80
N GLN A 81 0.09 18.74 -6.75
CA GLN A 81 0.28 20.18 -6.59
C GLN A 81 0.86 20.54 -5.21
N ILE A 82 0.37 19.87 -4.14
CA ILE A 82 0.93 20.03 -2.78
C ILE A 82 2.39 19.60 -2.77
N ALA A 83 2.68 18.39 -3.29
CA ALA A 83 4.02 17.82 -3.32
C ALA A 83 5.01 18.70 -4.10
N SER A 84 4.60 19.21 -5.26
CA SER A 84 5.45 20.06 -6.11
C SER A 84 5.72 21.43 -5.47
N ARG A 85 4.70 22.09 -4.91
CA ARG A 85 4.86 23.37 -4.22
C ARG A 85 5.74 23.25 -2.98
N PHE A 86 5.54 22.20 -2.18
CA PHE A 86 6.35 21.89 -1.03
C PHE A 86 7.81 21.66 -1.42
N SER A 87 8.06 20.82 -2.44
CA SER A 87 9.40 20.52 -2.94
C SER A 87 10.12 21.77 -3.49
N ALA A 88 9.42 22.58 -4.29
CA ALA A 88 9.99 23.83 -4.83
C ALA A 88 10.42 24.80 -3.71
N ARG A 89 9.57 24.95 -2.69
CA ARG A 89 9.91 25.79 -1.53
C ARG A 89 11.09 25.23 -0.75
N LEU A 90 11.09 23.93 -0.48
CA LEU A 90 12.17 23.30 0.28
C LEU A 90 13.52 23.42 -0.46
N ARG A 91 13.52 23.26 -1.79
CA ARG A 91 14.73 23.52 -2.61
C ARG A 91 15.20 24.96 -2.48
N GLY A 92 14.28 25.94 -2.55
CA GLY A 92 14.62 27.35 -2.40
C GLY A 92 15.15 27.70 -1.01
N GLU A 93 14.60 27.12 0.05
CA GLU A 93 15.07 27.30 1.43
C GLU A 93 16.45 26.67 1.65
N MET A 94 16.65 25.45 1.15
CA MET A 94 17.94 24.75 1.19
C MET A 94 19.01 25.53 0.41
N TYR A 95 18.70 25.98 -0.80
CA TYR A 95 19.62 26.76 -1.61
C TYR A 95 20.05 28.04 -0.89
N ARG A 96 19.09 28.83 -0.37
CA ARG A 96 19.40 30.06 0.39
C ARG A 96 20.26 29.77 1.62
N LYS A 97 20.00 28.66 2.31
CA LYS A 97 20.79 28.27 3.48
C LYS A 97 22.21 27.90 3.09
N VAL A 98 22.41 27.15 2.01
CA VAL A 98 23.73 26.74 1.51
C VAL A 98 24.53 27.95 1.02
N VAL A 99 23.90 28.90 0.32
CA VAL A 99 24.56 30.16 -0.12
C VAL A 99 24.95 31.03 1.07
N GLY A 100 24.24 30.96 2.19
CA GLY A 100 24.55 31.66 3.41
C GLY A 100 25.59 30.99 4.33
N PHE A 101 26.16 29.84 3.94
CA PHE A 101 27.15 29.12 4.73
C PHE A 101 28.49 29.89 4.74
N SER A 102 29.15 29.90 5.90
CA SER A 102 30.54 30.32 6.02
C SER A 102 31.50 29.32 5.36
N ASN A 103 32.74 29.74 5.05
CA ASN A 103 33.75 28.82 4.51
C ASN A 103 34.03 27.61 5.42
N GLU A 104 33.93 27.80 6.75
CA GLU A 104 34.10 26.71 7.70
C GLU A 104 32.93 25.69 7.59
N GLU A 105 31.68 26.15 7.45
CA GLU A 105 30.51 25.30 7.28
C GLU A 105 30.55 24.55 5.94
N ILE A 106 30.97 25.21 4.85
CA ILE A 106 31.12 24.57 3.53
C ILE A 106 32.16 23.44 3.59
N ASN A 107 33.26 23.64 4.30
CA ASN A 107 34.30 22.64 4.44
C ASN A 107 33.87 21.41 5.28
N ARG A 108 32.86 21.54 6.13
CA ARG A 108 32.25 20.41 6.88
C ARG A 108 31.42 19.50 6.00
N PHE A 109 30.90 20.00 4.91
CA PHE A 109 30.07 19.24 3.97
C PHE A 109 30.82 19.09 2.65
N SER A 110 30.80 17.88 2.07
CA SER A 110 31.32 17.75 0.69
C SER A 110 30.33 18.39 -0.29
N THR A 111 30.81 19.01 -1.35
CA THR A 111 29.98 19.60 -2.41
C THR A 111 29.01 18.59 -2.99
N ALA A 112 29.46 17.34 -3.20
CA ALA A 112 28.60 16.23 -3.67
C ALA A 112 27.43 15.96 -2.71
N SER A 113 27.66 15.99 -1.38
CA SER A 113 26.60 15.81 -0.38
C SER A 113 25.57 16.93 -0.42
N LEU A 114 26.01 18.19 -0.57
CA LEU A 114 25.10 19.33 -0.66
C LEU A 114 24.25 19.28 -1.93
N ILE A 115 24.85 18.89 -3.07
CA ILE A 115 24.11 18.69 -4.32
C ILE A 115 23.06 17.60 -4.15
N THR A 116 23.42 16.42 -3.61
CA THR A 116 22.48 15.30 -3.42
C THR A 116 21.33 15.69 -2.51
N ARG A 117 21.59 16.40 -1.41
CA ARG A 117 20.53 16.86 -0.47
C ARG A 117 19.59 17.89 -1.10
N THR A 118 20.10 18.79 -1.94
CA THR A 118 19.27 19.83 -2.58
C THR A 118 18.49 19.31 -3.78
N THR A 119 18.91 18.21 -4.38
CA THR A 119 18.27 17.62 -5.56
C THR A 119 17.55 16.31 -5.26
N ASN A 120 18.30 15.23 -5.05
CA ASN A 120 17.77 13.87 -4.94
C ASN A 120 16.91 13.67 -3.69
N ASP A 121 17.38 14.09 -2.51
CA ASP A 121 16.65 13.88 -1.25
C ASP A 121 15.31 14.60 -1.27
N ILE A 122 15.27 15.82 -1.81
CA ILE A 122 14.01 16.58 -1.95
C ILE A 122 13.10 15.92 -2.99
N SER A 123 13.63 15.34 -4.06
CA SER A 123 12.83 14.58 -5.05
C SER A 123 12.23 13.31 -4.45
N GLN A 124 12.96 12.62 -3.58
CA GLN A 124 12.42 11.47 -2.83
C GLN A 124 11.31 11.90 -1.87
N LEU A 125 11.46 13.02 -1.16
CA LEU A 125 10.40 13.58 -0.35
C LEU A 125 9.17 13.95 -1.19
N GLN A 126 9.36 14.55 -2.36
CA GLN A 126 8.27 14.87 -3.27
C GLN A 126 7.49 13.63 -3.70
N MET A 127 8.21 12.55 -4.08
CA MET A 127 7.60 11.26 -4.42
C MET A 127 6.80 10.68 -3.24
N PHE A 128 7.38 10.72 -2.05
CA PHE A 128 6.71 10.27 -0.83
C PHE A 128 5.40 11.05 -0.58
N PHE A 129 5.40 12.37 -0.74
CA PHE A 129 4.17 13.17 -0.59
C PHE A 129 3.17 12.88 -1.70
N SER A 130 3.61 12.68 -2.95
CA SER A 130 2.70 12.43 -4.08
C SER A 130 1.95 11.10 -3.95
N PHE A 131 2.63 10.01 -3.60
CA PHE A 131 2.03 8.67 -3.52
C PHE A 131 1.67 8.26 -2.09
N GLY A 132 2.53 8.58 -1.12
CA GLY A 132 2.35 8.15 0.26
C GLY A 132 1.20 8.86 0.97
N MET A 133 0.97 10.15 0.71
CA MET A 133 -0.08 10.91 1.37
C MET A 133 -1.47 10.38 1.03
N GLN A 134 -1.73 10.07 -0.24
CA GLN A 134 -3.01 9.51 -0.67
C GLN A 134 -3.27 8.14 -0.01
N SER A 135 -2.29 7.24 -0.05
CA SER A 135 -2.42 5.90 0.54
C SER A 135 -2.59 5.95 2.07
N LEU A 136 -1.82 6.81 2.76
CA LEU A 136 -1.89 6.97 4.21
C LEU A 136 -3.24 7.55 4.69
N ILE A 137 -3.91 8.35 3.87
CA ILE A 137 -5.22 8.92 4.19
C ILE A 137 -6.33 7.94 3.79
N LYS A 138 -6.24 7.34 2.59
CA LYS A 138 -7.30 6.47 2.06
C LYS A 138 -7.43 5.17 2.87
N ALA A 139 -6.33 4.52 3.24
CA ALA A 139 -6.37 3.22 3.90
C ALA A 139 -7.11 3.22 5.25
N PRO A 140 -6.86 4.16 6.21
CA PRO A 140 -7.63 4.20 7.46
C PRO A 140 -9.11 4.53 7.25
N ILE A 141 -9.42 5.45 6.32
CA ILE A 141 -10.80 5.84 6.02
C ILE A 141 -11.57 4.64 5.42
N MET A 142 -10.95 3.95 4.45
CA MET A 142 -11.51 2.75 3.84
C MET A 142 -11.76 1.66 4.89
N ALA A 143 -10.76 1.36 5.73
CA ALA A 143 -10.88 0.37 6.78
C ALA A 143 -12.01 0.70 7.77
N PHE A 144 -12.09 1.96 8.22
CA PHE A 144 -13.12 2.38 9.18
C PHE A 144 -14.53 2.24 8.61
N ILE A 145 -14.76 2.75 7.38
CA ILE A 145 -16.08 2.70 6.75
C ILE A 145 -16.46 1.26 6.37
N ALA A 146 -15.53 0.49 5.82
CA ALA A 146 -15.78 -0.89 5.44
C ALA A 146 -16.07 -1.80 6.65
N VAL A 147 -15.32 -1.65 7.75
CA VAL A 147 -15.62 -2.36 9.01
C VAL A 147 -16.99 -1.98 9.53
N GLY A 148 -17.37 -0.70 9.48
CA GLY A 148 -18.72 -0.26 9.82
C GLY A 148 -19.81 -0.96 9.00
N LYS A 149 -19.63 -1.08 7.69
CA LYS A 149 -20.56 -1.80 6.80
C LYS A 149 -20.58 -3.32 7.05
N ILE A 150 -19.42 -3.92 7.31
CA ILE A 150 -19.28 -5.34 7.63
C ILE A 150 -20.02 -5.70 8.92
N SER A 151 -19.88 -4.89 9.97
CA SER A 151 -20.47 -5.18 11.29
C SER A 151 -22.00 -5.15 11.31
N THR A 152 -22.63 -4.53 10.30
CA THR A 152 -24.11 -4.46 10.20
C THR A 152 -24.74 -5.67 9.51
N LYS A 153 -23.94 -6.55 8.89
CA LYS A 153 -24.47 -7.67 8.09
C LYS A 153 -24.63 -8.96 8.92
N SER A 154 -23.54 -9.68 9.18
CA SER A 154 -23.55 -10.96 9.89
C SER A 154 -22.35 -11.05 10.82
N TRP A 155 -22.55 -11.50 12.04
CA TRP A 155 -21.49 -11.62 13.06
C TRP A 155 -20.50 -12.75 12.69
N GLU A 156 -20.97 -13.83 12.05
CA GLU A 156 -20.15 -14.97 11.65
C GLU A 156 -19.12 -14.57 10.60
N TRP A 157 -19.54 -13.86 9.57
CA TRP A 157 -18.64 -13.33 8.53
C TRP A 157 -17.71 -12.26 9.07
N SER A 158 -18.18 -11.44 10.00
CA SER A 158 -17.36 -10.40 10.66
C SER A 158 -16.24 -11.02 11.50
N LEU A 159 -16.54 -12.12 12.23
CA LEU A 159 -15.55 -12.87 13.00
C LEU A 159 -14.49 -13.51 12.10
N LEU A 160 -14.91 -14.14 10.99
CA LEU A 160 -14.01 -14.71 10.00
C LEU A 160 -13.07 -13.63 9.42
N THR A 161 -13.64 -12.49 9.01
CA THR A 161 -12.86 -11.37 8.45
C THR A 161 -11.87 -10.82 9.47
N GLY A 162 -12.30 -10.65 10.72
CA GLY A 162 -11.41 -10.24 11.83
C GLY A 162 -10.25 -11.22 12.04
N GLY A 163 -10.52 -12.53 11.97
CA GLY A 163 -9.49 -13.56 12.06
C GLY A 163 -8.47 -13.49 10.91
N VAL A 164 -8.96 -13.27 9.68
CA VAL A 164 -8.08 -13.12 8.50
C VAL A 164 -7.26 -11.83 8.59
N ILE A 165 -7.83 -10.71 9.03
CA ILE A 165 -7.09 -9.47 9.26
C ILE A 165 -6.00 -9.68 10.32
N ALA A 166 -6.32 -10.34 11.43
CA ALA A 166 -5.34 -10.68 12.46
C ALA A 166 -4.20 -11.55 11.89
N PHE A 167 -4.52 -12.55 11.07
CA PHE A 167 -3.53 -13.37 10.37
C PHE A 167 -2.62 -12.53 9.48
N VAL A 168 -3.18 -11.62 8.66
CA VAL A 168 -2.40 -10.71 7.79
C VAL A 168 -1.51 -9.79 8.63
N CYS A 169 -2.01 -9.22 9.72
CA CYS A 169 -1.22 -8.38 10.62
C CYS A 169 -0.04 -9.17 11.22
N VAL A 170 -0.27 -10.38 11.70
CA VAL A 170 0.80 -11.26 12.24
C VAL A 170 1.82 -11.58 11.16
N LEU A 171 1.38 -11.91 9.95
CA LEU A 171 2.25 -12.16 8.80
C LEU A 171 3.14 -10.95 8.48
N LEU A 172 2.55 -9.76 8.41
CA LEU A 172 3.28 -8.51 8.13
C LEU A 172 4.29 -8.19 9.23
N VAL A 173 3.92 -8.34 10.51
CA VAL A 173 4.81 -8.13 11.64
C VAL A 173 5.98 -9.13 11.59
N PHE A 174 5.71 -10.41 11.32
CA PHE A 174 6.73 -11.42 11.17
C PHE A 174 7.72 -11.10 10.05
N ILE A 175 7.21 -10.74 8.85
CA ILE A 175 8.04 -10.33 7.71
C ILE A 175 8.87 -9.10 8.06
N MET A 176 8.28 -8.08 8.69
CA MET A 176 9.01 -6.87 9.10
C MET A 176 10.12 -7.16 10.09
N LEU A 177 9.85 -7.94 11.13
CA LEU A 177 10.85 -8.29 12.14
C LEU A 177 12.02 -9.08 11.55
N TYR A 178 11.77 -9.88 10.53
CA TYR A 178 12.79 -10.71 9.91
C TYR A 178 13.53 -10.02 8.74
N ALA A 179 12.82 -9.33 7.85
CA ALA A 179 13.39 -8.73 6.65
C ALA A 179 14.10 -7.40 6.92
N VAL A 180 13.53 -6.51 7.76
CA VAL A 180 14.08 -5.16 7.99
C VAL A 180 15.51 -5.17 8.54
N PRO A 181 15.87 -6.00 9.55
CA PRO A 181 17.26 -6.07 10.03
C PRO A 181 18.23 -6.53 8.94
N ARG A 182 17.79 -7.48 8.07
CA ARG A 182 18.61 -7.98 6.96
C ARG A 182 18.81 -6.94 5.86
N MET A 183 17.78 -6.15 5.58
CA MET A 183 17.89 -5.03 4.64
C MET A 183 18.85 -3.94 5.15
N LYS A 184 18.85 -3.66 6.45
CA LYS A 184 19.85 -2.76 7.06
C LYS A 184 21.27 -3.34 6.97
N LYS A 185 21.42 -4.63 7.27
CA LYS A 185 22.72 -5.32 7.15
C LYS A 185 23.22 -5.35 5.70
N MET A 186 22.32 -5.42 4.72
CA MET A 186 22.65 -5.36 3.30
C MET A 186 23.48 -4.12 2.95
N GLN A 187 23.09 -2.94 3.46
CA GLN A 187 23.83 -1.71 3.22
C GLN A 187 25.28 -1.80 3.72
N THR A 188 25.47 -2.32 4.93
CA THR A 188 26.82 -2.50 5.50
C THR A 188 27.65 -3.51 4.70
N LEU A 189 27.03 -4.58 4.19
CA LEU A 189 27.73 -5.57 3.36
C LEU A 189 28.08 -5.01 1.98
N THR A 190 27.21 -4.20 1.40
CA THR A 190 27.47 -3.46 0.15
C THR A 190 28.67 -2.52 0.33
N ASP A 191 28.69 -1.75 1.43
CA ASP A 191 29.80 -0.83 1.73
C ASP A 191 31.13 -1.59 1.91
N ASN A 192 31.10 -2.76 2.56
CA ASN A 192 32.26 -3.64 2.70
C ASN A 192 32.77 -4.18 1.35
N LEU A 193 31.84 -4.64 0.49
CA LEU A 193 32.18 -5.10 -0.86
C LEU A 193 32.81 -4.00 -1.71
N ASN A 194 32.21 -2.80 -1.67
CA ASN A 194 32.74 -1.61 -2.35
C ASN A 194 34.12 -1.21 -1.82
N ARG A 195 34.38 -1.33 -0.52
CA ARG A 195 35.67 -1.08 0.09
C ARG A 195 36.73 -2.06 -0.43
N ILE A 196 36.42 -3.38 -0.42
CA ILE A 196 37.33 -4.43 -0.93
C ILE A 196 37.64 -4.19 -2.41
N THR A 197 36.62 -3.87 -3.22
CA THR A 197 36.79 -3.58 -4.64
C THR A 197 37.69 -2.34 -4.85
N ARG A 198 37.46 -1.28 -4.10
CA ARG A 198 38.29 -0.05 -4.17
C ARG A 198 39.72 -0.32 -3.74
N GLU A 199 39.96 -1.05 -2.64
CA GLU A 199 41.29 -1.47 -2.18
C GLU A 199 42.04 -2.24 -3.28
N ASN A 200 41.37 -3.20 -3.95
CA ASN A 200 41.94 -3.97 -5.03
C ASN A 200 42.29 -3.11 -6.25
N LEU A 201 41.37 -2.24 -6.68
CA LEU A 201 41.60 -1.34 -7.82
C LEU A 201 42.73 -0.35 -7.57
N THR A 202 42.80 0.23 -6.37
CA THR A 202 43.84 1.19 -5.99
C THR A 202 45.19 0.51 -5.83
N GLY A 203 45.23 -0.73 -5.31
CA GLY A 203 46.44 -1.52 -5.08
C GLY A 203 46.81 -2.50 -6.21
N LEU A 204 46.19 -2.40 -7.38
CA LEU A 204 46.32 -3.40 -8.44
C LEU A 204 47.77 -3.70 -8.85
N GLN A 205 48.63 -2.68 -8.89
CA GLN A 205 50.07 -2.86 -9.21
C GLN A 205 50.79 -3.68 -8.14
N VAL A 206 50.48 -3.41 -6.86
CA VAL A 206 51.04 -4.16 -5.75
C VAL A 206 50.57 -5.62 -5.75
N VAL A 207 49.26 -5.84 -5.96
CA VAL A 207 48.67 -7.20 -6.07
C VAL A 207 49.37 -8.00 -7.14
N ARG A 208 49.63 -7.43 -8.32
CA ARG A 208 50.35 -8.09 -9.42
C ARG A 208 51.83 -8.31 -9.12
N ALA A 209 52.52 -7.33 -8.48
CA ALA A 209 53.92 -7.46 -8.14
C ALA A 209 54.20 -8.60 -7.15
N TYR A 210 53.24 -8.91 -6.28
CA TYR A 210 53.34 -9.96 -5.28
C TYR A 210 52.60 -11.26 -5.64
N ASN A 211 52.02 -11.37 -6.87
CA ASN A 211 51.18 -12.50 -7.30
C ASN A 211 50.08 -12.83 -6.30
N ALA A 212 49.41 -11.78 -5.75
CA ALA A 212 48.43 -11.92 -4.67
C ALA A 212 46.97 -11.92 -5.20
N GLU A 213 46.77 -12.18 -6.50
CA GLU A 213 45.42 -12.19 -7.16
C GLU A 213 44.50 -13.18 -6.47
N ASN A 214 44.97 -14.42 -6.27
CA ASN A 214 44.17 -15.48 -5.61
C ASN A 214 43.72 -15.09 -4.19
N TYR A 215 44.55 -14.37 -3.44
CA TYR A 215 44.21 -13.88 -2.12
C TYR A 215 43.11 -12.81 -2.18
N GLN A 216 43.24 -11.86 -3.10
CA GLN A 216 42.22 -10.82 -3.30
C GLN A 216 40.90 -11.37 -3.82
N GLU A 217 40.96 -12.33 -4.72
CA GLU A 217 39.81 -13.06 -5.23
C GLU A 217 39.07 -13.83 -4.12
N GLY A 218 39.80 -14.52 -3.27
CA GLY A 218 39.24 -15.18 -2.09
C GLY A 218 38.61 -14.21 -1.08
N LYS A 219 39.24 -13.04 -0.84
CA LYS A 219 38.70 -11.98 0.02
C LYS A 219 37.41 -11.43 -0.53
N PHE A 220 37.36 -11.18 -1.84
CA PHE A 220 36.16 -10.70 -2.52
C PHE A 220 35.03 -11.75 -2.51
N ALA A 221 35.37 -13.00 -2.86
CA ALA A 221 34.44 -14.12 -2.90
C ALA A 221 33.73 -14.31 -1.54
N LYS A 222 34.49 -14.28 -0.44
CA LYS A 222 33.94 -14.38 0.92
C LYS A 222 32.97 -13.25 1.26
N ALA A 223 33.31 -12.00 0.93
CA ALA A 223 32.43 -10.86 1.17
C ALA A 223 31.16 -10.91 0.28
N ASN A 224 31.32 -11.36 -0.96
CA ASN A 224 30.21 -11.56 -1.89
C ASN A 224 29.27 -12.69 -1.44
N GLU A 225 29.81 -13.79 -0.94
CA GLU A 225 29.02 -14.89 -0.39
C GLU A 225 28.19 -14.43 0.82
N GLU A 226 28.78 -13.68 1.74
CA GLU A 226 28.07 -13.13 2.91
C GLU A 226 26.94 -12.20 2.47
N MET A 227 27.18 -11.32 1.50
CA MET A 227 26.18 -10.42 0.93
C MET A 227 25.05 -11.22 0.25
N THR A 228 25.41 -12.21 -0.57
CA THR A 228 24.45 -13.07 -1.29
C THR A 228 23.56 -13.83 -0.32
N ARG A 229 24.15 -14.45 0.71
CA ARG A 229 23.41 -15.18 1.74
C ARG A 229 22.43 -14.28 2.50
N ASN A 230 22.87 -13.08 2.88
CA ASN A 230 22.00 -12.13 3.56
C ASN A 230 20.86 -11.62 2.64
N SER A 231 21.17 -11.35 1.37
CA SER A 231 20.19 -10.97 0.34
C SER A 231 19.15 -12.04 0.11
N GLN A 232 19.62 -13.29 -0.04
CA GLN A 232 18.74 -14.45 -0.22
C GLN A 232 17.76 -14.61 0.96
N GLN A 233 18.26 -14.52 2.20
CA GLN A 233 17.41 -14.61 3.38
C GLN A 233 16.37 -13.48 3.46
N ALA A 234 16.74 -12.24 3.10
CA ALA A 234 15.82 -11.12 3.04
C ALA A 234 14.73 -11.34 1.96
N ASN A 235 15.14 -11.78 0.77
CA ASN A 235 14.24 -12.04 -0.34
C ASN A 235 13.29 -13.22 -0.08
N ILE A 236 13.77 -14.30 0.56
CA ILE A 236 12.91 -15.43 0.98
C ILE A 236 11.83 -14.94 1.93
N ALA A 237 12.19 -14.11 2.93
CA ALA A 237 11.18 -13.55 3.84
C ALA A 237 10.14 -12.69 3.10
N MET A 238 10.57 -11.87 2.14
CA MET A 238 9.65 -11.05 1.33
C MET A 238 8.81 -11.89 0.37
N SER A 239 9.34 -12.98 -0.16
CA SER A 239 8.62 -13.87 -1.07
C SER A 239 7.44 -14.59 -0.41
N VAL A 240 7.45 -14.76 0.92
CA VAL A 240 6.32 -15.32 1.68
C VAL A 240 5.10 -14.39 1.68
N MET A 241 5.30 -13.09 1.42
CA MET A 241 4.21 -12.11 1.44
C MET A 241 3.11 -12.45 0.41
N ASN A 242 3.48 -12.70 -0.85
CA ASN A 242 2.49 -12.97 -1.90
C ASN A 242 1.70 -14.27 -1.67
N PRO A 243 2.31 -15.43 -1.37
CA PRO A 243 1.57 -16.62 -0.99
C PRO A 243 0.70 -16.44 0.26
N GLY A 244 1.22 -15.72 1.28
CA GLY A 244 0.49 -15.44 2.50
C GLY A 244 -0.76 -14.57 2.26
N MET A 245 -0.64 -13.51 1.45
CA MET A 245 -1.78 -12.68 1.04
C MET A 245 -2.78 -13.46 0.20
N ASN A 246 -2.31 -14.28 -0.76
CA ASN A 246 -3.20 -15.14 -1.56
C ASN A 246 -3.93 -16.16 -0.69
N LEU A 247 -3.26 -16.75 0.30
CA LEU A 247 -3.90 -17.65 1.27
C LEU A 247 -4.98 -16.92 2.08
N ALA A 248 -4.69 -15.70 2.55
CA ALA A 248 -5.65 -14.86 3.27
C ALA A 248 -6.88 -14.55 2.41
N MET A 249 -6.69 -14.10 1.17
CA MET A 249 -7.77 -13.72 0.25
C MET A 249 -8.63 -14.93 -0.16
N ASN A 250 -7.99 -16.01 -0.59
CA ASN A 250 -8.70 -17.22 -1.01
C ASN A 250 -9.32 -17.95 0.18
N GLY A 251 -8.65 -17.96 1.34
CA GLY A 251 -9.18 -18.53 2.58
C GLY A 251 -10.40 -17.76 3.07
N LEU A 252 -10.36 -16.42 2.99
CA LEU A 252 -11.52 -15.58 3.30
C LEU A 252 -12.69 -15.89 2.35
N THR A 253 -12.44 -15.92 1.05
CA THR A 253 -13.46 -16.23 0.04
C THR A 253 -14.09 -17.59 0.29
N LEU A 254 -13.29 -18.63 0.51
CA LEU A 254 -13.76 -19.96 0.82
C LEU A 254 -14.59 -20.00 2.11
N GLY A 255 -14.12 -19.32 3.16
CA GLY A 255 -14.80 -19.25 4.45
C GLY A 255 -16.16 -18.54 4.34
N ILE A 256 -16.24 -17.43 3.61
CA ILE A 256 -17.50 -16.70 3.37
C ILE A 256 -18.49 -17.60 2.60
N TYR A 257 -18.04 -18.28 1.55
CA TYR A 257 -18.91 -19.22 0.80
C TYR A 257 -19.37 -20.39 1.67
N TRP A 258 -18.48 -20.97 2.48
CA TRP A 258 -18.82 -22.08 3.36
C TRP A 258 -19.87 -21.68 4.40
N ILE A 259 -19.63 -20.58 5.13
CA ILE A 259 -20.58 -20.07 6.13
C ILE A 259 -21.87 -19.64 5.43
N GLY A 260 -21.80 -18.95 4.29
CA GLY A 260 -22.96 -18.51 3.54
C GLY A 260 -23.81 -19.68 3.04
N ALA A 261 -23.19 -20.74 2.52
CA ALA A 261 -23.89 -21.95 2.12
C ALA A 261 -24.59 -22.65 3.30
N ALA A 262 -23.93 -22.70 4.47
CA ALA A 262 -24.51 -23.24 5.68
C ALA A 262 -25.73 -22.43 6.15
N LEU A 263 -25.62 -21.09 6.17
CA LEU A 263 -26.73 -20.20 6.54
C LEU A 263 -27.90 -20.31 5.55
N ILE A 264 -27.63 -20.33 4.24
CA ILE A 264 -28.66 -20.49 3.21
C ILE A 264 -29.33 -21.85 3.29
N SER A 265 -28.60 -22.94 3.57
CA SER A 265 -29.13 -24.27 3.70
C SER A 265 -30.01 -24.47 4.93
N ALA A 266 -29.75 -23.70 5.99
CA ALA A 266 -30.53 -23.72 7.23
C ALA A 266 -31.97 -23.21 7.05
N ILE A 267 -32.25 -22.39 6.02
CA ILE A 267 -33.59 -21.90 5.71
C ILE A 267 -34.33 -22.93 4.88
N ALA A 268 -35.41 -23.52 5.43
CA ALA A 268 -36.25 -24.45 4.71
C ALA A 268 -37.09 -23.72 3.64
N VAL A 269 -37.09 -24.21 2.40
CA VAL A 269 -37.90 -23.64 1.30
C VAL A 269 -39.35 -24.09 1.43
N THR A 270 -40.08 -23.48 2.33
CA THR A 270 -41.51 -23.83 2.60
C THR A 270 -42.47 -22.76 2.09
N SER A 271 -41.97 -21.57 1.74
CA SER A 271 -42.80 -20.43 1.29
C SER A 271 -42.05 -19.52 0.34
N PRO A 272 -42.75 -18.70 -0.47
CA PRO A 272 -42.13 -17.65 -1.29
C PRO A 272 -41.29 -16.66 -0.47
N ALA A 273 -41.69 -16.37 0.75
CA ALA A 273 -40.94 -15.52 1.67
C ALA A 273 -39.57 -16.12 2.04
N ALA A 274 -39.49 -17.42 2.33
CA ALA A 274 -38.23 -18.13 2.60
C ALA A 274 -37.32 -18.17 1.37
N MET A 275 -37.85 -18.20 0.17
CA MET A 275 -37.07 -18.08 -1.07
C MET A 275 -36.45 -16.71 -1.21
N MET A 276 -37.20 -15.64 -0.93
CA MET A 276 -36.71 -14.26 -0.95
C MET A 276 -35.65 -14.05 0.09
N GLU A 277 -35.74 -14.61 1.29
CA GLU A 277 -34.73 -14.57 2.34
C GLU A 277 -33.44 -15.27 1.90
N ARG A 278 -33.48 -16.42 1.25
CA ARG A 278 -32.30 -17.08 0.67
C ARG A 278 -31.60 -16.22 -0.38
N ILE A 279 -32.38 -15.62 -1.29
CA ILE A 279 -31.84 -14.68 -2.31
C ILE A 279 -31.17 -13.49 -1.64
N GLY A 280 -31.79 -12.95 -0.58
CA GLY A 280 -31.23 -11.87 0.21
C GLY A 280 -29.87 -12.23 0.84
N LEU A 281 -29.80 -13.40 1.51
CA LEU A 281 -28.54 -13.87 2.13
C LEU A 281 -27.45 -14.15 1.07
N PHE A 282 -27.79 -14.72 -0.07
CA PHE A 282 -26.83 -14.91 -1.16
C PHE A 282 -26.28 -13.56 -1.66
N SER A 283 -27.15 -12.59 -1.85
CA SER A 283 -26.77 -11.24 -2.26
C SER A 283 -25.87 -10.56 -1.23
N ASP A 284 -26.22 -10.66 0.05
CA ASP A 284 -25.43 -10.14 1.16
C ASP A 284 -24.03 -10.80 1.26
N MET A 285 -23.94 -12.10 0.99
CA MET A 285 -22.67 -12.84 0.91
C MET A 285 -21.74 -12.27 -0.15
N VAL A 286 -22.27 -11.99 -1.36
CA VAL A 286 -21.48 -11.41 -2.46
C VAL A 286 -20.95 -10.02 -2.09
N VAL A 287 -21.80 -9.17 -1.51
CA VAL A 287 -21.41 -7.81 -1.06
C VAL A 287 -20.39 -7.88 0.05
N PHE A 288 -20.64 -8.73 1.04
CA PHE A 288 -19.72 -8.89 2.17
C PHE A 288 -18.32 -9.30 1.72
N MET A 289 -18.23 -10.23 0.76
CA MET A 289 -16.97 -10.66 0.17
C MET A 289 -16.20 -9.48 -0.45
N GLN A 290 -16.89 -8.59 -1.17
CA GLN A 290 -16.27 -7.42 -1.78
C GLN A 290 -15.75 -6.44 -0.71
N TYR A 291 -16.52 -6.17 0.34
CA TYR A 291 -16.07 -5.30 1.43
C TYR A 291 -14.87 -5.90 2.18
N ALA A 292 -14.93 -7.19 2.50
CA ALA A 292 -13.86 -7.88 3.20
C ALA A 292 -12.55 -7.88 2.40
N MET A 293 -12.61 -8.08 1.08
CA MET A 293 -11.46 -7.96 0.19
C MET A 293 -10.87 -6.55 0.19
N GLN A 294 -11.72 -5.51 0.15
CA GLN A 294 -11.25 -4.12 0.17
C GLN A 294 -10.55 -3.73 1.48
N VAL A 295 -10.94 -4.33 2.61
CA VAL A 295 -10.27 -4.09 3.90
C VAL A 295 -8.89 -4.72 3.95
N ILE A 296 -8.70 -5.87 3.31
CA ILE A 296 -7.42 -6.61 3.32
C ILE A 296 -6.41 -6.00 2.34
N MET A 297 -6.85 -5.44 1.21
CA MET A 297 -6.01 -4.78 0.20
C MET A 297 -5.53 -3.40 0.65
#